data_452829e88bb619ffe92eae6d4a763241
#
_entry.id   452829e88bb619ffe92eae6d4a763241
#
_cell.length_a   1.000
_cell.length_b   1.000
_cell.length_c   1.000
_cell.angle_alpha   90.00
_cell.angle_beta   90.00
_cell.angle_gamma   90.00
#
_symmetry.space_group_name_H-M   'P 1'
#
loop_
_entity.id
_entity.type
_entity.pdbx_description
1 polymer ?
#
loop_
_entity_poly.entity_id
_entity_poly.type
_entity_poly.pdbx_seq_one_letter_code
_entity_poly.pdbx_strand_id
1 'polypeptide(L)'
;VKYLAAGMTNRLKLLRPGSPFIEARETWGGIECFELRNSPNAAPAAMNFTNMQTEIREPVSTGLVLDWLRRIGAQVVHIHSQEGYGLDLIPAIEGAGLPVVATLHNYWFVCPQVDLLHREKEVCVDFDGGKRCVGCLPGRNVKKLRTTRAWGQTLEHLFGMYPADVMRKAAYGLKPTLRDLLRGRLFKFHTEPKFNPDRLNDPELGLGFEGVERDAHRGTTVDHDPPLEPWDRPKDYIPAERDTNERVIESAERARAVKVSLNVYGQRRDAGVAALAAASLVTPPSDYLRRVHVSMGVPEERTRWVRLGQPHFDQINRRVRRSPFYDAHPWEPKTATRPLRFAFFGTVRPNKGLEVLARAIPLLDQAVRERCQFIVRAQGYEFGFRKRLSKYPEVSVWCGYDLYQLISSVGEYDVGILSHIWLENSPLVLLENLHAGKMVVCSRLGGPVDWVRDPKEHPSDYNGLLFTGGSEEELAECITRLVKGEVAIPSPREIHQRTVLRSYPDHVREVESIYHEVIARKRGEPIPAPEAARIHVRSDAGRAVEARVSR
;
A
#
# COMPACT_ATOMS: atom_id res chain seq x y z
N VAL A 1 -18.49 7.31 -15.94
CA VAL A 1 -17.97 7.11 -14.58
C VAL A 1 -18.01 8.45 -13.84
N LYS A 2 -18.44 8.45 -12.57
CA LYS A 2 -18.39 9.60 -11.67
C LYS A 2 -17.66 9.20 -10.39
N TYR A 3 -16.88 10.08 -9.83
CA TYR A 3 -16.05 9.80 -8.64
C TYR A 3 -16.49 10.67 -7.46
N LEU A 4 -16.72 10.06 -6.30
CA LEU A 4 -17.05 10.74 -5.04
C LEU A 4 -16.01 10.42 -3.98
N ALA A 5 -15.34 11.43 -3.45
CA ALA A 5 -14.40 11.32 -2.34
C ALA A 5 -14.95 11.95 -1.06
N ALA A 6 -14.46 11.49 0.10
CA ALA A 6 -14.72 12.15 1.38
C ALA A 6 -13.72 13.29 1.60
N GLY A 7 -14.22 14.50 1.69
CA GLY A 7 -13.45 15.71 2.04
C GLY A 7 -13.60 16.09 3.51
N MET A 8 -12.62 16.80 4.06
CA MET A 8 -12.60 17.05 5.51
C MET A 8 -13.43 18.23 5.99
N THR A 9 -13.46 19.36 5.27
CA THR A 9 -14.13 20.59 5.75
C THR A 9 -14.46 21.57 4.64
N ASN A 10 -15.46 22.43 4.86
CA ASN A 10 -15.73 23.58 4.01
C ASN A 10 -14.68 24.67 4.28
N ARG A 11 -14.05 25.17 3.22
CA ARG A 11 -13.01 26.22 3.27
C ARG A 11 -13.47 27.53 3.92
N LEU A 12 -14.76 27.85 3.84
CA LEU A 12 -15.30 29.13 4.29
C LEU A 12 -15.89 29.11 5.71
N LYS A 13 -15.99 27.95 6.37
CA LYS A 13 -16.59 27.82 7.72
C LYS A 13 -15.60 27.24 8.72
N LEU A 14 -14.55 27.99 9.01
CA LEU A 14 -13.48 27.62 9.94
C LEU A 14 -13.94 27.38 11.39
N LEU A 15 -15.01 28.00 11.81
CA LEU A 15 -15.44 28.05 13.22
C LEU A 15 -16.64 27.13 13.54
N ARG A 16 -17.44 26.76 12.53
CA ARG A 16 -18.56 25.82 12.69
C ARG A 16 -18.62 24.90 11.46
N PRO A 17 -18.39 23.60 11.60
CA PRO A 17 -18.72 22.68 10.53
C PRO A 17 -20.22 22.82 10.24
N GLY A 18 -20.55 23.17 9.00
CA GLY A 18 -21.94 23.14 8.51
C GLY A 18 -22.44 21.71 8.38
N SER A 19 -23.70 21.55 7.99
CA SER A 19 -24.25 20.22 7.63
C SER A 19 -23.44 19.61 6.47
N PRO A 20 -23.36 18.28 6.39
CA PRO A 20 -22.77 17.61 5.25
C PRO A 20 -23.41 18.02 3.92
N PHE A 21 -22.65 18.11 2.85
CA PHE A 21 -23.13 18.35 1.48
C PHE A 21 -22.15 17.78 0.45
N ILE A 22 -22.63 17.55 -0.78
CA ILE A 22 -21.81 17.07 -1.90
C ILE A 22 -21.55 18.25 -2.84
N GLU A 23 -20.29 18.49 -3.15
CA GLU A 23 -19.78 19.57 -4.00
C GLU A 23 -19.13 18.98 -5.25
N ALA A 24 -19.42 19.56 -6.43
CA ALA A 24 -18.68 19.22 -7.65
C ALA A 24 -17.27 19.78 -7.60
N ARG A 25 -16.31 19.01 -8.12
CA ARG A 25 -14.90 19.36 -8.22
C ARG A 25 -14.48 19.43 -9.68
N GLU A 26 -13.23 19.83 -9.92
CA GLU A 26 -12.64 19.79 -11.26
C GLU A 26 -12.69 18.38 -11.83
N THR A 27 -13.01 18.28 -13.11
CA THR A 27 -12.97 17.02 -13.85
C THR A 27 -11.53 16.54 -13.98
N TRP A 28 -11.30 15.26 -13.72
CA TRP A 28 -9.98 14.66 -13.80
C TRP A 28 -9.97 13.53 -14.83
N GLY A 29 -9.12 13.65 -15.87
CA GLY A 29 -9.04 12.63 -16.92
C GLY A 29 -10.38 12.29 -17.59
N GLY A 30 -11.28 13.28 -17.75
CA GLY A 30 -12.62 13.09 -18.29
C GLY A 30 -13.65 12.53 -17.29
N ILE A 31 -13.26 12.31 -16.02
CA ILE A 31 -14.13 11.80 -14.96
C ILE A 31 -14.67 12.99 -14.14
N GLU A 32 -15.99 13.11 -14.02
CA GLU A 32 -16.63 14.09 -13.14
C GLU A 32 -16.35 13.72 -11.67
N CYS A 33 -15.72 14.63 -10.94
CA CYS A 33 -15.33 14.45 -9.55
C CYS A 33 -16.24 15.23 -8.60
N PHE A 34 -16.56 14.63 -7.47
CA PHE A 34 -17.38 15.19 -6.40
C PHE A 34 -16.71 14.96 -5.05
N GLU A 35 -17.04 15.78 -4.08
CA GLU A 35 -16.51 15.67 -2.72
C GLU A 35 -17.61 15.81 -1.69
N LEU A 36 -17.72 14.84 -0.78
CA LEU A 36 -18.56 14.96 0.41
C LEU A 36 -17.83 15.84 1.43
N ARG A 37 -18.41 16.99 1.74
CA ARG A 37 -17.89 17.96 2.70
C ARG A 37 -18.60 17.89 4.03
N ASN A 38 -17.89 18.27 5.09
CA ASN A 38 -18.41 18.36 6.47
C ASN A 38 -18.97 17.05 7.02
N SER A 39 -18.55 15.88 6.49
CA SER A 39 -18.90 14.62 7.13
C SER A 39 -18.46 14.62 8.60
N PRO A 40 -19.27 14.12 9.54
CA PRO A 40 -18.84 13.94 10.93
C PRO A 40 -17.67 12.95 11.07
N ASN A 41 -17.53 12.03 10.12
CA ASN A 41 -16.39 11.13 10.03
C ASN A 41 -15.23 11.78 9.26
N ALA A 42 -14.00 11.57 9.73
CA ALA A 42 -12.81 12.07 9.08
C ALA A 42 -12.14 11.00 8.21
N ALA A 43 -11.49 11.43 7.14
CA ALA A 43 -10.54 10.65 6.38
C ALA A 43 -9.15 11.29 6.52
N PRO A 44 -8.07 10.53 6.82
CA PRO A 44 -8.04 9.08 7.05
C PRO A 44 -8.65 8.65 8.39
N ALA A 45 -9.13 7.42 8.45
CA ALA A 45 -9.94 6.86 9.55
C ALA A 45 -9.27 6.90 10.92
N ALA A 46 -7.95 6.75 11.01
CA ALA A 46 -7.21 6.85 12.26
C ALA A 46 -7.47 8.15 13.05
N MET A 47 -8.03 9.17 12.39
CA MET A 47 -8.48 10.40 13.06
C MET A 47 -9.79 10.25 13.83
N ASN A 48 -10.61 9.24 13.52
CA ASN A 48 -11.89 8.98 14.18
C ASN A 48 -11.77 7.99 15.35
N PHE A 49 -10.57 7.56 15.72
CA PHE A 49 -10.37 6.48 16.67
C PHE A 49 -11.13 6.63 18.00
N THR A 50 -11.50 7.85 18.36
CA THR A 50 -12.32 8.15 19.57
C THR A 50 -13.81 8.37 19.28
N ASN A 51 -14.26 8.21 18.02
CA ASN A 51 -15.62 8.53 17.59
C ASN A 51 -16.27 7.36 16.81
N MET A 52 -16.19 6.16 17.36
CA MET A 52 -16.64 4.94 16.70
C MET A 52 -18.13 4.90 16.42
N GLN A 53 -18.97 5.56 17.22
CA GLN A 53 -20.43 5.56 17.02
C GLN A 53 -20.82 6.19 15.68
N THR A 54 -20.15 7.27 15.27
CA THR A 54 -20.43 7.92 13.97
C THR A 54 -19.89 7.10 12.80
N GLU A 55 -18.86 6.26 13.03
CA GLU A 55 -18.42 5.31 12.00
C GLU A 55 -19.40 4.15 11.85
N ILE A 56 -20.01 3.66 12.95
CA ILE A 56 -21.01 2.60 12.90
C ILE A 56 -22.24 3.06 12.11
N ARG A 57 -22.71 4.28 12.37
CA ARG A 57 -23.89 4.82 11.71
C ARG A 57 -23.80 6.34 11.53
N GLU A 58 -23.93 6.77 10.28
CA GLU A 58 -23.96 8.20 9.91
C GLU A 58 -25.07 8.46 8.86
N PRO A 59 -26.34 8.58 9.30
CA PRO A 59 -27.49 8.57 8.40
C PRO A 59 -27.58 9.84 7.54
N VAL A 60 -26.98 10.98 7.95
CA VAL A 60 -27.08 12.25 7.20
C VAL A 60 -26.26 12.17 5.91
N SER A 61 -24.98 11.81 6.02
CA SER A 61 -24.13 11.64 4.84
C SER A 61 -24.60 10.48 3.97
N THR A 62 -25.06 9.38 4.61
CA THR A 62 -25.63 8.23 3.89
C THR A 62 -26.84 8.66 3.05
N GLY A 63 -27.78 9.42 3.61
CA GLY A 63 -28.92 9.96 2.90
C GLY A 63 -28.53 10.87 1.73
N LEU A 64 -27.56 11.76 1.93
CA LEU A 64 -27.04 12.63 0.86
C LEU A 64 -26.40 11.84 -0.29
N VAL A 65 -25.65 10.78 0.01
CA VAL A 65 -25.05 9.92 -1.02
C VAL A 65 -26.13 9.18 -1.79
N LEU A 66 -27.15 8.63 -1.13
CA LEU A 66 -28.29 7.99 -1.81
C LEU A 66 -29.03 8.95 -2.77
N ASP A 67 -29.29 10.16 -2.32
CA ASP A 67 -29.94 11.18 -3.16
C ASP A 67 -29.06 11.61 -4.33
N TRP A 68 -27.76 11.68 -4.12
CA TRP A 68 -26.81 11.96 -5.19
C TRP A 68 -26.75 10.80 -6.21
N LEU A 69 -26.69 9.54 -5.76
CA LEU A 69 -26.68 8.36 -6.63
C LEU A 69 -27.94 8.28 -7.49
N ARG A 70 -29.12 8.58 -6.91
CA ARG A 70 -30.38 8.65 -7.69
C ARG A 70 -30.32 9.75 -8.76
N ARG A 71 -29.85 10.95 -8.41
CA ARG A 71 -29.76 12.10 -9.34
C ARG A 71 -28.83 11.83 -10.52
N ILE A 72 -27.73 11.10 -10.31
CA ILE A 72 -26.80 10.77 -11.38
C ILE A 72 -27.19 9.51 -12.17
N GLY A 73 -28.27 8.83 -11.78
CA GLY A 73 -28.71 7.59 -12.43
C GLY A 73 -27.71 6.44 -12.30
N ALA A 74 -27.10 6.28 -11.11
CA ALA A 74 -26.13 5.21 -10.88
C ALA A 74 -26.74 3.83 -11.12
N GLN A 75 -26.00 2.93 -11.74
CA GLN A 75 -26.41 1.53 -12.00
C GLN A 75 -25.65 0.54 -11.13
N VAL A 76 -24.43 0.89 -10.73
CA VAL A 76 -23.54 0.15 -9.83
C VAL A 76 -22.70 1.13 -9.03
N VAL A 77 -22.38 0.77 -7.81
CA VAL A 77 -21.48 1.56 -6.95
C VAL A 77 -20.24 0.73 -6.66
N HIS A 78 -19.05 1.28 -6.97
CA HIS A 78 -17.79 0.65 -6.61
C HIS A 78 -17.11 1.44 -5.47
N ILE A 79 -16.94 0.80 -4.33
CA ILE A 79 -16.32 1.39 -3.15
C ILE A 79 -14.88 0.92 -3.04
N HIS A 80 -13.93 1.86 -3.16
CA HIS A 80 -12.50 1.63 -2.92
C HIS A 80 -12.05 2.01 -1.51
N SER A 81 -12.73 2.98 -0.89
CA SER A 81 -12.53 3.37 0.50
C SER A 81 -13.82 3.95 1.04
N GLN A 82 -14.20 3.53 2.22
CA GLN A 82 -15.36 4.08 2.92
C GLN A 82 -14.95 5.00 4.08
N GLU A 83 -13.65 5.32 4.19
CA GLU A 83 -13.16 6.28 5.18
C GLU A 83 -13.82 7.64 4.99
N GLY A 84 -14.33 8.21 6.06
CA GLY A 84 -15.09 9.46 6.02
C GLY A 84 -16.60 9.30 5.85
N TYR A 85 -17.10 8.07 5.70
CA TYR A 85 -18.52 7.71 5.69
C TYR A 85 -18.87 6.83 6.88
N GLY A 86 -20.17 6.53 7.06
CA GLY A 86 -20.63 5.52 8.02
C GLY A 86 -20.61 4.11 7.42
N LEU A 87 -20.48 3.08 8.27
CA LEU A 87 -20.58 1.67 7.86
C LEU A 87 -21.98 1.29 7.37
N ASP A 88 -22.99 2.08 7.69
CA ASP A 88 -24.37 1.95 7.21
C ASP A 88 -24.54 2.30 5.71
N LEU A 89 -23.51 2.86 5.03
CA LEU A 89 -23.59 3.28 3.63
C LEU A 89 -23.81 2.10 2.68
N ILE A 90 -23.01 1.03 2.76
CA ILE A 90 -23.15 -0.15 1.87
C ILE A 90 -24.54 -0.78 2.01
N PRO A 91 -25.01 -1.14 3.22
CA PRO A 91 -26.36 -1.68 3.41
C PRO A 91 -27.46 -0.75 2.87
N ALA A 92 -27.29 0.56 3.02
CA ALA A 92 -28.28 1.54 2.54
C ALA A 92 -28.34 1.61 1.02
N ILE A 93 -27.19 1.57 0.32
CA ILE A 93 -27.11 1.54 -1.15
C ILE A 93 -27.73 0.24 -1.68
N GLU A 94 -27.37 -0.91 -1.12
CA GLU A 94 -27.93 -2.21 -1.49
C GLU A 94 -29.44 -2.29 -1.23
N GLY A 95 -29.90 -1.74 -0.09
CA GLY A 95 -31.33 -1.61 0.23
C GLY A 95 -32.09 -0.69 -0.72
N ALA A 96 -31.43 0.28 -1.33
CA ALA A 96 -32.00 1.15 -2.36
C ALA A 96 -32.04 0.49 -3.77
N GLY A 97 -31.64 -0.78 -3.89
CA GLY A 97 -31.68 -1.53 -5.14
C GLY A 97 -30.45 -1.39 -6.03
N LEU A 98 -29.40 -0.71 -5.56
CA LEU A 98 -28.15 -0.52 -6.31
C LEU A 98 -27.11 -1.56 -5.87
N PRO A 99 -26.52 -2.35 -6.79
CA PRO A 99 -25.47 -3.30 -6.44
C PRO A 99 -24.18 -2.57 -6.04
N VAL A 100 -23.50 -3.07 -5.00
CA VAL A 100 -22.22 -2.57 -4.51
C VAL A 100 -21.11 -3.57 -4.75
N VAL A 101 -20.03 -3.13 -5.37
CA VAL A 101 -18.74 -3.82 -5.40
C VAL A 101 -17.81 -3.11 -4.39
N ALA A 102 -17.19 -3.85 -3.50
CA ALA A 102 -16.27 -3.29 -2.50
C ALA A 102 -14.85 -3.85 -2.68
N THR A 103 -13.92 -3.03 -3.18
CA THR A 103 -12.50 -3.41 -3.24
C THR A 103 -11.81 -3.03 -1.94
N LEU A 104 -11.17 -4.02 -1.30
CA LEU A 104 -10.48 -3.82 -0.03
C LEU A 104 -9.02 -3.40 -0.26
N HIS A 105 -8.65 -2.20 0.19
CA HIS A 105 -7.27 -1.73 0.12
C HIS A 105 -6.50 -1.82 1.45
N ASN A 106 -7.24 -2.07 2.54
CA ASN A 106 -6.73 -2.18 3.90
C ASN A 106 -7.76 -2.87 4.80
N TYR A 107 -7.51 -2.89 6.10
CA TYR A 107 -8.39 -3.54 7.08
C TYR A 107 -9.41 -2.57 7.72
N TRP A 108 -9.73 -1.44 7.11
CA TRP A 108 -10.59 -0.42 7.71
C TRP A 108 -11.94 -0.95 8.18
N PHE A 109 -12.57 -1.85 7.44
CA PHE A 109 -13.86 -2.42 7.84
C PHE A 109 -13.81 -3.18 9.17
N VAL A 110 -12.66 -3.74 9.52
CA VAL A 110 -12.47 -4.58 10.71
C VAL A 110 -11.52 -3.99 11.74
N CYS A 111 -10.76 -2.95 11.37
CA CYS A 111 -9.81 -2.27 12.24
C CYS A 111 -9.87 -0.75 12.07
N PRO A 112 -10.25 0.02 13.10
CA PRO A 112 -10.32 1.49 12.98
C PRO A 112 -8.95 2.15 12.79
N GLN A 113 -7.85 1.43 13.04
CA GLN A 113 -6.48 1.89 12.74
C GLN A 113 -6.06 1.60 11.29
N VAL A 114 -6.82 0.80 10.56
CA VAL A 114 -6.70 0.38 9.15
C VAL A 114 -5.68 -0.70 8.83
N ASP A 115 -4.72 -1.02 9.69
CA ASP A 115 -3.57 -1.88 9.35
C ASP A 115 -3.38 -3.10 10.26
N LEU A 116 -4.28 -3.34 11.22
CA LEU A 116 -4.16 -4.42 12.22
C LEU A 116 -2.80 -4.40 12.93
N LEU A 117 -2.26 -3.22 13.20
CA LEU A 117 -0.99 -3.03 13.90
C LEU A 117 -1.22 -2.38 15.25
N HIS A 118 -1.30 -3.17 16.32
CA HIS A 118 -1.60 -2.68 17.67
C HIS A 118 -0.53 -1.69 18.14
N ARG A 119 -0.98 -0.48 18.51
CA ARG A 119 -0.13 0.65 18.95
C ARG A 119 0.97 1.04 17.95
N GLU A 120 0.76 0.75 16.66
CA GLU A 120 1.75 0.95 15.59
C GLU A 120 3.05 0.14 15.78
N LYS A 121 3.03 -0.96 16.56
CA LYS A 121 4.22 -1.72 16.97
C LYS A 121 4.17 -3.22 16.70
N GLU A 122 3.03 -3.85 16.89
CA GLU A 122 2.88 -5.31 16.76
C GLU A 122 1.63 -5.68 15.98
N VAL A 123 1.67 -6.81 15.29
CA VAL A 123 0.48 -7.33 14.59
C VAL A 123 -0.61 -7.64 15.59
N CYS A 124 -1.82 -7.11 15.35
CA CYS A 124 -3.01 -7.37 16.16
C CYS A 124 -3.60 -8.73 15.78
N VAL A 125 -3.07 -9.80 16.33
CA VAL A 125 -3.55 -11.17 16.10
C VAL A 125 -4.94 -11.36 16.67
N ASP A 126 -5.18 -10.87 17.89
CA ASP A 126 -6.47 -10.93 18.55
C ASP A 126 -6.88 -9.54 19.08
N PHE A 127 -8.09 -9.10 18.74
CA PHE A 127 -8.61 -7.80 19.20
C PHE A 127 -9.40 -7.91 20.53
N ASP A 128 -9.59 -9.12 21.05
CA ASP A 128 -10.23 -9.43 22.33
C ASP A 128 -11.59 -8.71 22.49
N GLY A 129 -12.51 -8.96 21.54
CA GLY A 129 -13.85 -8.34 21.56
C GLY A 129 -13.84 -6.80 21.55
N GLY A 130 -12.72 -6.19 21.19
CA GLY A 130 -12.51 -4.75 21.18
C GLY A 130 -11.74 -4.20 22.40
N LYS A 131 -11.42 -5.01 23.41
CA LYS A 131 -10.68 -4.54 24.59
C LYS A 131 -9.29 -4.01 24.22
N ARG A 132 -8.56 -4.72 23.33
CA ARG A 132 -7.24 -4.28 22.86
C ARG A 132 -7.29 -2.98 22.05
N CYS A 133 -8.45 -2.61 21.51
CA CYS A 133 -8.61 -1.35 20.80
C CYS A 133 -8.65 -0.15 21.74
N VAL A 134 -9.03 -0.34 23.01
CA VAL A 134 -9.04 0.74 24.00
C VAL A 134 -7.61 1.23 24.23
N GLY A 135 -7.31 2.48 23.86
CA GLY A 135 -5.97 3.06 23.98
C GLY A 135 -4.93 2.51 22.98
N CYS A 136 -5.36 1.80 21.94
CA CYS A 136 -4.47 1.34 20.86
C CYS A 136 -3.78 2.52 20.17
N LEU A 137 -4.53 3.58 19.86
CA LEU A 137 -3.97 4.85 19.42
C LEU A 137 -4.26 5.95 20.44
N PRO A 138 -3.34 6.91 20.63
CA PRO A 138 -3.61 8.06 21.46
C PRO A 138 -4.79 8.84 20.85
N GLY A 139 -5.76 9.20 21.70
CA GLY A 139 -6.91 10.02 21.29
C GLY A 139 -6.44 11.31 20.62
N ARG A 140 -6.77 11.51 19.35
CA ARG A 140 -6.46 12.75 18.63
C ARG A 140 -7.65 13.69 18.76
N ASN A 141 -7.36 14.96 19.02
CA ASN A 141 -8.41 15.98 19.02
C ASN A 141 -8.80 16.28 17.56
N VAL A 142 -9.83 15.57 17.08
CA VAL A 142 -10.36 15.68 15.71
C VAL A 142 -10.75 17.13 15.37
N LYS A 143 -11.32 17.88 16.34
CA LYS A 143 -11.70 19.28 16.16
C LYS A 143 -10.47 20.15 15.86
N LYS A 144 -9.39 20.00 16.65
CA LYS A 144 -8.13 20.74 16.43
C LYS A 144 -7.52 20.37 15.07
N LEU A 145 -7.55 19.12 14.71
CA LEU A 145 -7.00 18.62 13.45
C LEU A 145 -7.76 19.16 12.23
N ARG A 146 -9.12 19.18 12.30
CA ARG A 146 -9.99 19.76 11.27
C ARG A 146 -9.70 21.26 11.10
N THR A 147 -9.58 21.99 12.21
CA THR A 147 -9.25 23.43 12.18
C THR A 147 -7.90 23.66 11.53
N THR A 148 -6.87 22.91 11.88
CA THR A 148 -5.53 23.08 11.30
C THR A 148 -5.50 22.80 9.80
N ARG A 149 -6.22 21.76 9.33
CA ARG A 149 -6.34 21.46 7.89
C ARG A 149 -7.15 22.52 7.14
N ALA A 150 -8.24 23.01 7.73
CA ALA A 150 -9.03 24.07 7.13
C ALA A 150 -8.20 25.36 6.94
N TRP A 151 -7.39 25.73 7.93
CA TRP A 151 -6.43 26.83 7.81
C TRP A 151 -5.41 26.57 6.69
N GLY A 152 -4.82 25.39 6.63
CA GLY A 152 -3.88 25.03 5.56
C GLY A 152 -4.50 25.16 4.17
N GLN A 153 -5.72 24.66 3.97
CA GLN A 153 -6.45 24.78 2.71
C GLN A 153 -6.85 26.22 2.37
N THR A 154 -7.20 27.02 3.38
CA THR A 154 -7.52 28.45 3.17
C THR A 154 -6.29 29.22 2.71
N LEU A 155 -5.14 28.99 3.32
CA LEU A 155 -3.88 29.61 2.92
C LEU A 155 -3.44 29.16 1.52
N GLU A 156 -3.62 27.88 1.18
CA GLU A 156 -3.38 27.36 -0.17
C GLU A 156 -4.27 28.08 -1.20
N HIS A 157 -5.55 28.28 -0.87
CA HIS A 157 -6.49 28.97 -1.75
C HIS A 157 -6.17 30.46 -1.94
N LEU A 158 -5.77 31.14 -0.87
CA LEU A 158 -5.49 32.58 -0.90
C LEU A 158 -4.14 32.92 -1.56
N PHE A 159 -3.15 32.09 -1.37
CA PHE A 159 -1.76 32.36 -1.78
C PHE A 159 -1.24 31.43 -2.89
N GLY A 160 -2.08 30.53 -3.42
CA GLY A 160 -1.68 29.58 -4.48
C GLY A 160 -0.59 28.60 -4.08
N MET A 161 -0.20 28.58 -2.81
CA MET A 161 0.90 27.77 -2.29
C MET A 161 0.48 27.08 -1.00
N TYR A 162 0.77 25.78 -0.94
CA TYR A 162 0.56 25.04 0.30
C TYR A 162 1.57 25.53 1.35
N PRO A 163 1.13 25.99 2.54
CA PRO A 163 2.05 26.53 3.56
C PRO A 163 3.17 25.56 3.93
N ALA A 164 2.90 24.24 3.86
CA ALA A 164 3.89 23.21 4.05
C ALA A 164 5.03 23.24 3.01
N ASP A 165 4.77 23.65 1.77
CA ASP A 165 5.80 23.76 0.73
C ASP A 165 6.68 24.99 0.93
N VAL A 166 6.09 26.11 1.38
CA VAL A 166 6.85 27.32 1.75
C VAL A 166 7.77 27.02 2.92
N MET A 167 7.21 26.42 3.98
CA MET A 167 7.98 26.06 5.17
C MET A 167 9.02 24.97 4.87
N ARG A 168 8.72 24.03 3.97
CA ARG A 168 9.68 23.03 3.50
C ARG A 168 10.84 23.69 2.77
N LYS A 169 10.57 24.60 1.83
CA LYS A 169 11.61 25.36 1.12
C LYS A 169 12.44 26.22 2.07
N ALA A 170 11.81 26.91 3.03
CA ALA A 170 12.51 27.66 4.06
C ALA A 170 13.38 26.75 4.95
N ALA A 171 12.87 25.57 5.34
CA ALA A 171 13.61 24.62 6.15
C ALA A 171 14.81 24.00 5.43
N TYR A 172 14.80 23.92 4.09
CA TYR A 172 15.98 23.46 3.32
C TYR A 172 17.18 24.42 3.45
N GLY A 173 16.93 25.70 3.70
CA GLY A 173 17.97 26.70 3.95
C GLY A 173 18.50 26.74 5.41
N LEU A 174 17.82 26.05 6.35
CA LEU A 174 18.22 26.06 7.76
C LEU A 174 19.25 24.97 8.09
N LYS A 175 20.01 25.18 9.19
CA LYS A 175 20.94 24.16 9.68
C LYS A 175 20.21 22.82 9.91
N PRO A 176 20.87 21.69 9.68
CA PRO A 176 20.24 20.36 9.76
C PRO A 176 19.42 20.12 11.03
N THR A 177 19.97 20.49 12.19
CA THR A 177 19.32 20.30 13.52
C THR A 177 18.01 21.09 13.67
N LEU A 178 17.99 22.34 13.18
CA LEU A 178 16.78 23.18 13.22
C LEU A 178 15.75 22.70 12.17
N ARG A 179 16.24 22.21 11.04
CA ARG A 179 15.42 21.58 9.99
C ARG A 179 14.69 20.35 10.52
N ASP A 180 15.37 19.51 11.30
CA ASP A 180 14.81 18.29 11.89
C ASP A 180 13.76 18.59 12.96
N LEU A 181 14.04 19.59 13.82
CA LEU A 181 13.11 20.05 14.83
C LEU A 181 11.81 20.59 14.20
N LEU A 182 11.94 21.37 13.15
CA LEU A 182 10.80 21.94 12.42
C LEU A 182 10.01 20.85 11.68
N ARG A 183 10.69 19.92 10.99
CA ARG A 183 10.03 18.79 10.32
C ARG A 183 9.31 17.87 11.30
N GLY A 184 9.93 17.50 12.42
CA GLY A 184 9.31 16.63 13.41
C GLY A 184 8.08 17.23 14.10
N ARG A 185 8.03 18.55 14.30
CA ARG A 185 6.93 19.25 14.98
C ARG A 185 5.85 19.80 14.05
N LEU A 186 6.23 20.25 12.86
CA LEU A 186 5.34 21.02 11.97
C LEU A 186 4.85 20.23 10.74
N PHE A 187 5.58 19.20 10.29
CA PHE A 187 5.35 18.55 9.00
C PHE A 187 4.92 17.10 9.09
N LYS A 188 4.01 16.75 9.98
CA LYS A 188 3.27 15.47 9.89
C LYS A 188 2.22 15.47 8.75
N PHE A 189 2.38 16.32 7.75
CA PHE A 189 1.48 16.40 6.62
C PHE A 189 2.15 15.80 5.38
N HIS A 190 1.59 14.69 4.91
CA HIS A 190 1.96 14.12 3.63
C HIS A 190 1.44 15.02 2.52
N THR A 191 2.35 15.61 1.75
CA THR A 191 2.04 15.97 0.38
C THR A 191 2.29 14.71 -0.43
N GLU A 192 1.24 14.03 -0.85
CA GLU A 192 1.37 13.05 -1.93
C GLU A 192 1.92 13.78 -3.15
N PRO A 193 2.94 13.23 -3.83
CA PRO A 193 3.35 13.77 -5.11
C PRO A 193 2.13 13.81 -6.01
N LYS A 194 1.86 14.93 -6.66
CA LYS A 194 0.75 15.06 -7.60
C LYS A 194 1.01 14.05 -8.71
N PHE A 195 0.26 12.95 -8.70
CA PHE A 195 0.24 12.00 -9.80
C PHE A 195 -0.32 12.73 -11.01
N ASN A 196 0.48 12.90 -12.05
CA ASN A 196 0.04 13.41 -13.34
C ASN A 196 -0.07 12.24 -14.31
N PRO A 197 -1.29 11.73 -14.58
CA PRO A 197 -1.49 10.60 -15.49
C PRO A 197 -1.11 10.94 -16.94
N ASP A 198 -1.12 12.22 -17.33
CA ASP A 198 -0.78 12.63 -18.69
C ASP A 198 0.70 12.36 -18.99
N ARG A 199 1.58 12.37 -17.97
CA ARG A 199 2.98 11.97 -18.10
C ARG A 199 3.18 10.46 -18.36
N LEU A 200 2.19 9.62 -18.06
CA LEU A 200 2.28 8.19 -18.36
C LEU A 200 2.19 7.86 -19.85
N ASN A 201 1.56 8.75 -20.62
CA ASN A 201 1.37 8.62 -22.06
C ASN A 201 2.33 9.47 -22.88
N ASP A 202 3.30 10.13 -22.26
CA ASP A 202 4.28 10.97 -22.94
C ASP A 202 5.22 10.08 -23.79
N PRO A 203 5.21 10.20 -25.13
CA PRO A 203 6.10 9.44 -26.00
C PRO A 203 7.58 9.81 -25.80
N GLU A 204 7.91 10.96 -25.21
CA GLU A 204 9.27 11.36 -24.84
C GLU A 204 9.80 10.65 -23.58
N LEU A 205 8.96 9.89 -22.85
CA LEU A 205 9.41 8.92 -21.84
C LEU A 205 10.17 7.73 -22.45
N GLY A 206 10.42 7.78 -23.75
CA GLY A 206 11.24 6.88 -24.51
C GLY A 206 12.73 7.09 -24.28
N LEU A 207 13.36 6.18 -23.52
CA LEU A 207 14.64 5.63 -23.91
C LEU A 207 15.90 6.53 -23.88
N GLY A 208 16.04 7.45 -22.96
CA GLY A 208 17.34 8.07 -22.69
C GLY A 208 18.01 7.49 -21.44
N PHE A 209 19.01 6.62 -21.60
CA PHE A 209 19.92 6.23 -20.51
C PHE A 209 20.97 7.31 -20.21
N GLU A 210 20.85 8.49 -20.79
CA GLU A 210 21.79 9.59 -20.62
C GLU A 210 21.19 10.65 -19.68
N GLY A 211 21.92 10.91 -18.59
CA GLY A 211 21.80 12.16 -17.87
C GLY A 211 20.94 12.17 -16.60
N VAL A 212 21.05 11.17 -15.72
CA VAL A 212 20.84 11.46 -14.30
C VAL A 212 22.18 11.98 -13.77
N GLU A 213 22.33 13.30 -13.70
CA GLU A 213 23.44 13.91 -12.99
C GLU A 213 23.49 13.34 -11.58
N ARG A 214 24.61 12.67 -11.29
CA ARG A 214 24.95 12.23 -9.94
C ARG A 214 25.24 13.49 -9.14
N ASP A 215 24.27 14.01 -8.40
CA ASP A 215 24.55 14.91 -7.31
C ASP A 215 25.40 14.14 -6.30
N ALA A 216 26.71 14.25 -6.48
CA ALA A 216 27.71 13.73 -5.57
C ALA A 216 27.49 14.39 -4.20
N HIS A 217 27.06 13.61 -3.24
CA HIS A 217 26.92 14.05 -1.87
C HIS A 217 28.29 14.45 -1.32
N ARG A 218 28.55 15.75 -1.26
CA ARG A 218 29.61 16.29 -0.41
C ARG A 218 29.22 16.01 1.04
N GLY A 219 29.95 15.07 1.64
CA GLY A 219 29.87 14.81 3.07
C GLY A 219 30.26 16.06 3.84
N THR A 220 29.32 16.63 4.57
CA THR A 220 29.63 17.57 5.65
C THR A 220 29.86 16.75 6.91
N THR A 221 31.11 16.57 7.27
CA THR A 221 31.51 16.12 8.60
C THR A 221 31.06 17.17 9.62
N VAL A 222 30.14 16.78 10.49
CA VAL A 222 29.77 17.54 11.67
C VAL A 222 30.19 16.71 12.85
N ASP A 223 31.25 17.18 13.57
CA ASP A 223 31.65 16.65 14.84
C ASP A 223 30.52 16.81 15.86
N HIS A 224 29.88 15.71 16.21
CA HIS A 224 29.02 15.57 17.38
C HIS A 224 29.14 14.13 17.87
N ASP A 225 28.83 13.90 19.14
CA ASP A 225 28.80 12.59 19.80
C ASP A 225 28.37 11.47 18.82
N PRO A 226 29.08 10.33 18.85
CA PRO A 226 28.77 9.26 17.91
C PRO A 226 27.26 8.97 17.95
N PRO A 227 26.58 9.02 16.82
CA PRO A 227 25.16 8.71 16.82
C PRO A 227 24.98 7.30 17.37
N LEU A 228 24.01 7.12 18.28
CA LEU A 228 23.64 5.80 18.77
C LEU A 228 23.53 4.84 17.60
N GLU A 229 24.16 3.70 17.70
CA GLU A 229 24.04 2.64 16.69
C GLU A 229 22.56 2.29 16.50
N PRO A 230 22.11 1.90 15.30
CA PRO A 230 20.70 1.53 15.09
C PRO A 230 20.21 0.49 16.09
N TRP A 231 21.08 -0.47 16.49
CA TRP A 231 20.77 -1.51 17.47
C TRP A 231 20.83 -1.05 18.93
N ASP A 232 21.44 0.09 19.25
CA ASP A 232 21.49 0.62 20.61
C ASP A 232 20.19 1.31 21.04
N ARG A 233 19.29 1.54 20.08
CA ARG A 233 17.96 2.09 20.34
C ARG A 233 16.95 0.99 20.60
N PRO A 234 16.01 1.19 21.53
CA PRO A 234 14.87 0.29 21.66
C PRO A 234 14.16 0.09 20.31
N LYS A 235 13.73 -1.12 20.01
CA LYS A 235 12.91 -1.38 18.83
C LYS A 235 11.57 -0.64 18.98
N ASP A 236 11.19 0.11 17.95
CA ASP A 236 9.88 0.76 17.90
C ASP A 236 8.77 -0.22 17.45
N TYR A 237 9.09 -1.49 17.27
CA TYR A 237 8.20 -2.56 16.84
C TYR A 237 8.53 -3.87 17.57
N ILE A 238 7.55 -4.77 17.59
CA ILE A 238 7.69 -6.13 18.09
C ILE A 238 7.69 -7.07 16.89
N PRO A 239 8.73 -7.90 16.69
CA PRO A 239 8.75 -8.88 15.61
C PRO A 239 7.54 -9.81 15.67
N ALA A 240 7.02 -10.19 14.51
CA ALA A 240 5.96 -11.16 14.40
C ALA A 240 6.47 -12.58 14.70
N GLU A 241 5.57 -13.52 14.86
CA GLU A 241 5.89 -14.94 14.83
C GLU A 241 5.72 -15.47 13.41
N ARG A 242 6.36 -16.59 13.12
CA ARG A 242 6.40 -17.16 11.76
C ARG A 242 5.01 -17.56 11.24
N ASP A 243 4.13 -17.97 12.13
CA ASP A 243 2.75 -18.39 11.89
C ASP A 243 1.71 -17.27 12.12
N THR A 244 2.15 -16.02 12.21
CA THR A 244 1.28 -14.88 12.52
C THR A 244 0.09 -14.78 11.56
N ASN A 245 0.28 -15.06 10.27
CA ASN A 245 -0.79 -15.02 9.28
C ASN A 245 -1.92 -16.01 9.60
N GLU A 246 -1.57 -17.22 9.95
CA GLU A 246 -2.49 -18.30 10.30
C GLU A 246 -3.20 -17.99 11.61
N ARG A 247 -2.47 -17.52 12.60
CA ARG A 247 -3.03 -17.11 13.92
C ARG A 247 -4.04 -15.99 13.82
N VAL A 248 -3.88 -15.05 12.89
CA VAL A 248 -4.89 -13.99 12.66
C VAL A 248 -6.19 -14.59 12.15
N ILE A 249 -6.12 -15.54 11.22
CA ILE A 249 -7.29 -16.24 10.66
C ILE A 249 -7.98 -17.06 11.76
N GLU A 250 -7.25 -17.91 12.46
CA GLU A 250 -7.78 -18.73 13.55
C GLU A 250 -8.40 -17.90 14.69
N SER A 251 -7.77 -16.79 15.06
CA SER A 251 -8.31 -15.88 16.07
C SER A 251 -9.62 -15.24 15.61
N ALA A 252 -9.72 -14.87 14.33
CA ALA A 252 -10.94 -14.34 13.74
C ALA A 252 -12.08 -15.38 13.76
N GLU A 253 -11.81 -16.63 13.42
CA GLU A 253 -12.76 -17.73 13.45
C GLU A 253 -13.26 -18.00 14.88
N ARG A 254 -12.34 -18.06 15.85
CA ARG A 254 -12.71 -18.19 17.28
C ARG A 254 -13.60 -17.04 17.75
N ALA A 255 -13.25 -15.79 17.42
CA ALA A 255 -14.04 -14.62 17.79
C ALA A 255 -15.43 -14.64 17.16
N ARG A 256 -15.56 -15.10 15.91
CA ARG A 256 -16.84 -15.30 15.23
C ARG A 256 -17.72 -16.33 15.93
N ALA A 257 -17.15 -17.45 16.36
CA ALA A 257 -17.88 -18.51 17.05
C ALA A 257 -18.45 -18.05 18.40
N VAL A 258 -17.74 -17.20 19.13
CA VAL A 258 -18.14 -16.72 20.46
C VAL A 258 -19.08 -15.51 20.42
N LYS A 259 -19.13 -14.77 19.30
CA LYS A 259 -19.98 -13.57 19.08
C LYS A 259 -19.89 -12.52 20.20
N VAL A 260 -18.72 -12.27 20.75
CA VAL A 260 -18.55 -11.32 21.86
C VAL A 260 -18.04 -9.97 21.34
N SER A 261 -18.95 -9.00 21.30
CA SER A 261 -18.62 -7.58 21.16
C SER A 261 -18.70 -6.91 22.55
N LEU A 262 -17.55 -6.60 23.14
CA LEU A 262 -17.46 -6.14 24.53
C LEU A 262 -17.57 -4.62 24.69
N ASN A 263 -17.38 -3.87 23.61
CA ASN A 263 -17.42 -2.40 23.62
C ASN A 263 -17.71 -1.83 22.22
N VAL A 264 -17.69 -0.51 22.10
CA VAL A 264 -17.96 0.19 20.82
C VAL A 264 -17.01 -0.20 19.70
N TYR A 265 -15.77 -0.60 19.99
CA TYR A 265 -14.81 -1.06 18.96
C TYR A 265 -15.19 -2.44 18.42
N GLY A 266 -15.66 -3.34 19.30
CA GLY A 266 -16.24 -4.62 18.90
C GLY A 266 -17.49 -4.41 18.03
N GLN A 267 -18.43 -3.57 18.47
CA GLN A 267 -19.64 -3.22 17.71
C GLN A 267 -19.29 -2.62 16.33
N ARG A 268 -18.26 -1.77 16.27
CA ARG A 268 -17.79 -1.19 15.00
C ARG A 268 -17.25 -2.27 14.05
N ARG A 269 -16.51 -3.26 14.56
CA ARG A 269 -16.02 -4.40 13.77
C ARG A 269 -17.18 -5.24 13.24
N ASP A 270 -18.15 -5.56 14.09
CA ASP A 270 -19.35 -6.30 13.69
C ASP A 270 -20.14 -5.57 12.59
N ALA A 271 -20.29 -4.24 12.74
CA ALA A 271 -20.92 -3.40 11.74
C ALA A 271 -20.13 -3.39 10.41
N GLY A 272 -18.79 -3.38 10.47
CA GLY A 272 -17.95 -3.45 9.29
C GLY A 272 -18.05 -4.79 8.54
N VAL A 273 -18.07 -5.90 9.28
CA VAL A 273 -18.31 -7.23 8.70
C VAL A 273 -19.71 -7.31 8.08
N ALA A 274 -20.74 -6.81 8.80
CA ALA A 274 -22.10 -6.78 8.29
C ALA A 274 -22.25 -5.90 7.03
N ALA A 275 -21.53 -4.77 6.97
CA ALA A 275 -21.52 -3.92 5.78
C ALA A 275 -20.93 -4.66 4.56
N LEU A 276 -19.80 -5.34 4.73
CA LEU A 276 -19.21 -6.15 3.66
C LEU A 276 -20.09 -7.35 3.27
N ALA A 277 -20.71 -8.01 4.25
CA ALA A 277 -21.63 -9.12 4.00
C ALA A 277 -22.90 -8.67 3.23
N ALA A 278 -23.28 -7.41 3.33
CA ALA A 278 -24.39 -6.85 2.55
C ALA A 278 -24.02 -6.52 1.12
N ALA A 279 -22.74 -6.29 0.79
CA ALA A 279 -22.29 -5.96 -0.56
C ALA A 279 -22.61 -7.07 -1.57
N SER A 280 -22.91 -6.70 -2.80
CA SER A 280 -23.12 -7.65 -3.90
C SER A 280 -21.87 -8.46 -4.20
N LEU A 281 -20.68 -7.85 -4.12
CA LEU A 281 -19.39 -8.52 -4.23
C LEU A 281 -18.29 -7.74 -3.50
N VAL A 282 -17.42 -8.48 -2.81
CA VAL A 282 -16.19 -7.95 -2.18
C VAL A 282 -14.98 -8.45 -2.98
N THR A 283 -14.09 -7.55 -3.37
CA THR A 283 -12.96 -7.86 -4.27
C THR A 283 -11.60 -7.52 -3.61
N PRO A 284 -11.11 -8.39 -2.70
CA PRO A 284 -9.77 -8.22 -2.13
C PRO A 284 -8.69 -8.42 -3.20
N PRO A 285 -7.59 -7.63 -3.20
CA PRO A 285 -6.50 -7.77 -4.15
C PRO A 285 -5.47 -8.85 -3.79
N SER A 286 -5.63 -9.54 -2.65
CA SER A 286 -4.87 -10.73 -2.24
C SER A 286 -5.79 -11.80 -1.68
N ASP A 287 -5.40 -13.07 -1.81
CA ASP A 287 -6.17 -14.17 -1.24
C ASP A 287 -6.08 -14.18 0.29
N TYR A 288 -4.93 -13.79 0.83
CA TYR A 288 -4.78 -13.63 2.28
C TYR A 288 -5.82 -12.66 2.86
N LEU A 289 -5.98 -11.46 2.26
CA LEU A 289 -6.98 -10.50 2.71
C LEU A 289 -8.41 -11.03 2.58
N ARG A 290 -8.70 -11.81 1.51
CA ARG A 290 -9.96 -12.51 1.33
C ARG A 290 -10.21 -13.46 2.50
N ARG A 291 -9.27 -14.36 2.78
CA ARG A 291 -9.37 -15.36 3.86
C ARG A 291 -9.58 -14.71 5.23
N VAL A 292 -8.86 -13.62 5.52
CA VAL A 292 -9.04 -12.85 6.76
C VAL A 292 -10.47 -12.32 6.91
N HIS A 293 -11.06 -11.74 5.85
CA HIS A 293 -12.43 -11.22 5.94
C HIS A 293 -13.49 -12.33 5.97
N VAL A 294 -13.26 -13.44 5.27
CA VAL A 294 -14.12 -14.62 5.31
C VAL A 294 -14.11 -15.23 6.73
N SER A 295 -12.94 -15.39 7.33
CA SER A 295 -12.82 -15.91 8.71
C SER A 295 -13.55 -15.01 9.73
N MET A 296 -13.62 -13.70 9.47
CA MET A 296 -14.38 -12.76 10.28
C MET A 296 -15.90 -12.79 10.05
N GLY A 297 -16.38 -13.46 9.00
CA GLY A 297 -17.81 -13.66 8.74
C GLY A 297 -18.35 -13.02 7.45
N VAL A 298 -17.50 -12.47 6.59
CA VAL A 298 -17.95 -12.10 5.24
C VAL A 298 -18.23 -13.39 4.44
N PRO A 299 -19.39 -13.54 3.79
CA PRO A 299 -19.72 -14.75 3.04
C PRO A 299 -18.72 -15.03 1.92
N GLU A 300 -18.18 -16.24 1.86
CA GLU A 300 -17.16 -16.61 0.89
C GLU A 300 -17.66 -16.48 -0.55
N GLU A 301 -18.90 -16.85 -0.81
CA GLU A 301 -19.57 -16.75 -2.11
C GLU A 301 -19.76 -15.30 -2.61
N ARG A 302 -19.60 -14.33 -1.72
CA ARG A 302 -19.59 -12.90 -2.03
C ARG A 302 -18.20 -12.30 -2.06
N THR A 303 -17.15 -13.12 -2.06
CA THR A 303 -15.78 -12.66 -2.15
C THR A 303 -15.11 -13.23 -3.39
N ARG A 304 -14.30 -12.40 -4.06
CA ARG A 304 -13.48 -12.82 -5.22
C ARG A 304 -12.13 -12.16 -5.17
N TRP A 305 -11.06 -12.93 -5.19
CA TRP A 305 -9.71 -12.39 -5.33
C TRP A 305 -9.53 -11.78 -6.72
N VAL A 306 -9.35 -10.45 -6.77
CA VAL A 306 -9.09 -9.70 -8.00
C VAL A 306 -7.66 -9.15 -7.97
N ARG A 307 -6.78 -9.74 -8.77
CA ARG A 307 -5.38 -9.29 -8.85
C ARG A 307 -5.29 -7.89 -9.44
N LEU A 308 -4.42 -7.06 -8.83
CA LEU A 308 -4.21 -5.69 -9.30
C LEU A 308 -3.44 -5.67 -10.63
N GLY A 309 -3.89 -4.84 -11.55
CA GLY A 309 -3.17 -4.38 -12.73
C GLY A 309 -3.10 -2.87 -12.73
N GLN A 310 -1.96 -2.30 -13.09
CA GLN A 310 -1.74 -0.86 -13.14
C GLN A 310 -1.04 -0.48 -14.44
N PRO A 311 -1.31 0.72 -15.04
CA PRO A 311 -0.69 1.13 -16.29
C PRO A 311 0.84 1.10 -16.25
N HIS A 312 1.44 1.51 -15.13
CA HIS A 312 2.89 1.52 -14.97
C HIS A 312 3.50 0.13 -14.84
N PHE A 313 2.76 -0.88 -14.36
CA PHE A 313 3.22 -2.27 -14.36
C PHE A 313 3.49 -2.75 -15.79
N ASP A 314 2.60 -2.44 -16.74
CA ASP A 314 2.77 -2.80 -18.13
C ASP A 314 3.94 -2.04 -18.78
N GLN A 315 4.19 -0.79 -18.38
CA GLN A 315 5.34 -0.03 -18.85
C GLN A 315 6.65 -0.64 -18.35
N ILE A 316 6.75 -0.95 -17.06
CA ILE A 316 7.90 -1.62 -16.45
C ILE A 316 8.16 -2.96 -17.17
N ASN A 317 7.12 -3.79 -17.32
CA ASN A 317 7.22 -5.11 -17.94
C ASN A 317 7.71 -5.02 -19.39
N ARG A 318 7.13 -4.12 -20.20
CA ARG A 318 7.58 -3.89 -21.58
C ARG A 318 9.04 -3.45 -21.68
N ARG A 319 9.47 -2.54 -20.79
CA ARG A 319 10.86 -2.05 -20.74
C ARG A 319 11.84 -3.19 -20.44
N VAL A 320 11.53 -4.00 -19.43
CA VAL A 320 12.39 -5.10 -19.00
C VAL A 320 12.49 -6.18 -20.08
N ARG A 321 11.37 -6.56 -20.72
CA ARG A 321 11.35 -7.56 -21.81
C ARG A 321 12.15 -7.14 -23.05
N ARG A 322 12.35 -5.84 -23.27
CA ARG A 322 13.17 -5.30 -24.36
C ARG A 322 14.64 -5.15 -23.98
N SER A 323 14.99 -5.36 -22.72
CA SER A 323 16.36 -5.26 -22.25
C SER A 323 17.21 -6.43 -22.79
N PRO A 324 18.46 -6.21 -23.21
CA PRO A 324 19.39 -7.28 -23.58
C PRO A 324 19.73 -8.19 -22.39
N PHE A 325 19.44 -7.76 -21.18
CA PHE A 325 19.65 -8.51 -19.94
C PHE A 325 18.42 -9.31 -19.49
N TYR A 326 17.38 -9.41 -20.30
CA TYR A 326 16.14 -10.09 -19.93
C TYR A 326 16.34 -11.58 -19.60
N ASP A 327 17.25 -12.23 -20.33
CA ASP A 327 17.59 -13.65 -20.16
C ASP A 327 18.81 -13.89 -19.25
N ALA A 328 19.52 -12.83 -18.87
CA ALA A 328 20.73 -12.94 -18.08
C ALA A 328 20.43 -12.95 -16.57
N HIS A 329 21.15 -13.78 -15.82
CA HIS A 329 21.16 -13.64 -14.38
C HIS A 329 21.74 -12.30 -13.98
N PRO A 330 21.06 -11.50 -13.13
CA PRO A 330 21.46 -10.12 -12.85
C PRO A 330 22.77 -10.03 -12.06
N TRP A 331 23.10 -11.10 -11.32
CA TRP A 331 24.30 -11.16 -10.51
C TRP A 331 24.65 -12.61 -10.13
N GLU A 332 25.95 -12.96 -10.23
CA GLU A 332 26.46 -14.28 -9.85
C GLU A 332 27.70 -14.11 -8.94
N PRO A 333 27.75 -14.77 -7.77
CA PRO A 333 28.81 -14.55 -6.79
C PRO A 333 30.23 -14.76 -7.30
N LYS A 334 30.43 -15.73 -8.20
CA LYS A 334 31.75 -16.15 -8.69
C LYS A 334 32.31 -15.25 -9.78
N THR A 335 31.45 -14.62 -10.56
CA THR A 335 31.83 -13.85 -11.75
C THR A 335 31.55 -12.35 -11.60
N ALA A 336 30.83 -11.94 -10.55
CA ALA A 336 30.45 -10.55 -10.36
C ALA A 336 31.65 -9.64 -10.07
N THR A 337 31.79 -8.59 -10.88
CA THR A 337 32.80 -7.53 -10.73
C THR A 337 32.26 -6.33 -9.94
N ARG A 338 31.00 -6.36 -9.53
CA ARG A 338 30.31 -5.31 -8.77
C ARG A 338 29.54 -5.89 -7.57
N PRO A 339 29.18 -5.06 -6.57
CA PRO A 339 28.32 -5.51 -5.49
C PRO A 339 26.93 -5.94 -5.96
N LEU A 340 26.28 -6.80 -5.21
CA LEU A 340 24.86 -7.11 -5.32
C LEU A 340 24.04 -5.91 -4.82
N ARG A 341 23.12 -5.42 -5.65
CA ARG A 341 22.37 -4.19 -5.38
C ARG A 341 20.97 -4.52 -4.88
N PHE A 342 20.67 -4.06 -3.69
CA PHE A 342 19.37 -4.17 -3.05
C PHE A 342 18.65 -2.82 -3.07
N ALA A 343 17.33 -2.81 -3.32
CA ALA A 343 16.56 -1.59 -3.27
C ALA A 343 15.35 -1.68 -2.33
N PHE A 344 15.15 -0.64 -1.53
CA PHE A 344 13.97 -0.40 -0.73
C PHE A 344 13.23 0.82 -1.28
N PHE A 345 11.95 0.64 -1.63
CA PHE A 345 11.05 1.71 -2.03
C PHE A 345 9.87 1.79 -1.06
N GLY A 346 9.59 2.95 -0.48
CA GLY A 346 8.46 3.07 0.44
C GLY A 346 8.37 4.42 1.15
N THR A 347 7.43 4.50 2.08
CA THR A 347 7.31 5.64 2.99
C THR A 347 8.05 5.37 4.29
N VAL A 348 8.59 6.43 4.91
CA VAL A 348 9.19 6.36 6.25
C VAL A 348 8.05 6.30 7.29
N ARG A 349 7.33 5.18 7.30
CA ARG A 349 6.33 4.87 8.33
C ARG A 349 6.75 3.59 9.06
N PRO A 350 6.44 3.44 10.37
CA PRO A 350 6.81 2.23 11.12
C PRO A 350 6.38 0.95 10.42
N ASN A 351 5.14 0.90 9.90
CA ASN A 351 4.57 -0.28 9.25
C ASN A 351 5.32 -0.72 7.98
N LYS A 352 6.06 0.19 7.30
CA LYS A 352 6.86 -0.16 6.10
C LYS A 352 8.24 -0.78 6.44
N GLY A 353 8.64 -0.74 7.71
CA GLY A 353 9.77 -1.49 8.22
C GLY A 353 11.15 -1.06 7.73
N LEU A 354 11.35 0.20 7.33
CA LEU A 354 12.70 0.70 7.02
C LEU A 354 13.65 0.53 8.22
N GLU A 355 13.12 0.56 9.45
CA GLU A 355 13.89 0.30 10.67
C GLU A 355 14.45 -1.13 10.70
N VAL A 356 13.69 -2.13 10.22
CA VAL A 356 14.14 -3.53 10.15
C VAL A 356 15.37 -3.64 9.23
N LEU A 357 15.31 -3.01 8.05
CA LEU A 357 16.45 -2.99 7.13
C LEU A 357 17.66 -2.25 7.75
N ALA A 358 17.42 -1.10 8.39
CA ALA A 358 18.48 -0.32 9.02
C ALA A 358 19.18 -1.08 10.15
N ARG A 359 18.48 -2.03 10.81
CA ARG A 359 19.03 -2.90 11.85
C ARG A 359 19.68 -4.16 11.27
N ALA A 360 19.21 -4.67 10.15
CA ALA A 360 19.78 -5.85 9.49
C ALA A 360 21.18 -5.57 8.90
N ILE A 361 21.40 -4.38 8.33
CA ILE A 361 22.68 -4.03 7.68
C ILE A 361 23.89 -4.22 8.62
N PRO A 362 23.90 -3.71 9.87
CA PRO A 362 25.01 -3.92 10.79
C PRO A 362 25.21 -5.38 11.23
N LEU A 363 24.22 -6.24 11.11
CA LEU A 363 24.35 -7.67 11.44
C LEU A 363 25.08 -8.49 10.36
N LEU A 364 25.23 -7.92 9.17
CA LEU A 364 25.97 -8.59 8.09
C LEU A 364 27.48 -8.63 8.43
N ASP A 365 28.08 -9.78 8.23
CA ASP A 365 29.55 -9.90 8.25
C ASP A 365 30.16 -8.86 7.30
N GLN A 366 31.32 -8.30 7.67
CA GLN A 366 31.99 -7.29 6.86
C GLN A 366 32.22 -7.75 5.42
N ALA A 367 32.70 -8.97 5.23
CA ALA A 367 32.96 -9.53 3.91
C ALA A 367 31.69 -9.69 3.05
N VAL A 368 30.53 -9.92 3.67
CA VAL A 368 29.22 -9.95 3.00
C VAL A 368 28.78 -8.52 2.68
N ARG A 369 28.90 -7.61 3.64
CA ARG A 369 28.45 -6.23 3.51
C ARG A 369 29.20 -5.47 2.41
N GLU A 370 30.51 -5.67 2.30
CA GLU A 370 31.35 -5.07 1.25
C GLU A 370 30.96 -5.53 -0.18
N ARG A 371 30.25 -6.66 -0.29
CA ARG A 371 29.68 -7.17 -1.55
C ARG A 371 28.24 -6.73 -1.79
N CYS A 372 27.69 -5.87 -0.94
CA CYS A 372 26.35 -5.32 -1.05
C CYS A 372 26.38 -3.83 -1.43
N GLN A 373 25.31 -3.38 -2.07
CA GLN A 373 24.94 -1.98 -2.19
C GLN A 373 23.46 -1.84 -1.86
N PHE A 374 23.12 -0.95 -0.96
CA PHE A 374 21.73 -0.70 -0.55
C PHE A 374 21.25 0.66 -1.05
N ILE A 375 20.19 0.66 -1.84
CA ILE A 375 19.56 1.84 -2.41
C ILE A 375 18.22 2.05 -1.70
N VAL A 376 18.13 3.02 -0.81
CA VAL A 376 16.92 3.34 -0.05
C VAL A 376 16.28 4.59 -0.65
N ARG A 377 15.12 4.44 -1.28
CA ARG A 377 14.29 5.54 -1.76
C ARG A 377 13.05 5.64 -0.86
N ALA A 378 13.06 6.61 0.03
CA ALA A 378 12.05 6.71 1.08
C ALA A 378 11.35 8.06 1.08
N GLN A 379 10.01 8.05 1.08
CA GLN A 379 9.19 9.26 1.19
C GLN A 379 8.88 9.56 2.66
N GLY A 380 9.11 10.79 3.09
CA GLY A 380 8.80 11.27 4.43
C GLY A 380 10.03 11.76 5.19
N TYR A 381 10.14 11.40 6.48
CA TYR A 381 11.25 11.82 7.34
C TYR A 381 12.45 10.87 7.23
N GLU A 382 13.08 10.84 6.06
CA GLU A 382 14.22 9.96 5.76
C GLU A 382 15.56 10.45 6.35
N PHE A 383 15.62 11.70 6.78
CA PHE A 383 16.87 12.32 7.24
C PHE A 383 17.50 11.59 8.44
N GLY A 384 16.70 11.13 9.38
CA GLY A 384 17.19 10.36 10.53
C GLY A 384 17.85 9.04 10.09
N PHE A 385 17.31 8.35 9.09
CA PHE A 385 17.90 7.14 8.52
C PHE A 385 19.18 7.46 7.75
N ARG A 386 19.18 8.53 6.94
CA ARG A 386 20.36 8.99 6.22
C ARG A 386 21.52 9.25 7.18
N LYS A 387 21.29 9.97 8.29
CA LYS A 387 22.30 10.26 9.30
C LYS A 387 22.83 8.97 9.97
N ARG A 388 21.93 8.06 10.37
CA ARG A 388 22.31 6.80 11.04
C ARG A 388 23.09 5.86 10.13
N LEU A 389 22.73 5.82 8.83
CA LEU A 389 23.32 4.91 7.86
C LEU A 389 24.52 5.50 7.11
N SER A 390 24.85 6.78 7.32
CA SER A 390 25.95 7.47 6.62
C SER A 390 27.34 6.87 6.83
N LYS A 391 27.53 6.10 7.91
CA LYS A 391 28.78 5.39 8.20
C LYS A 391 28.98 4.11 7.37
N TYR A 392 27.93 3.64 6.70
CA TYR A 392 28.00 2.48 5.80
C TYR A 392 28.12 2.98 4.37
N PRO A 393 29.31 2.93 3.75
CA PRO A 393 29.54 3.46 2.40
C PRO A 393 28.72 2.73 1.34
N GLU A 394 28.31 1.49 1.61
CA GLU A 394 27.46 0.68 0.78
C GLU A 394 25.98 1.12 0.78
N VAL A 395 25.58 2.08 1.62
CA VAL A 395 24.18 2.51 1.77
C VAL A 395 23.96 3.91 1.22
N SER A 396 23.02 4.03 0.29
CA SER A 396 22.55 5.30 -0.25
C SER A 396 21.09 5.55 0.15
N VAL A 397 20.80 6.68 0.80
CA VAL A 397 19.45 7.05 1.22
C VAL A 397 18.99 8.31 0.47
N TRP A 398 17.95 8.18 -0.34
CA TRP A 398 17.38 9.22 -1.17
C TRP A 398 16.03 9.72 -0.63
N CYS A 399 15.77 11.02 -0.79
CA CYS A 399 14.52 11.65 -0.35
C CYS A 399 13.42 11.45 -1.40
N GLY A 400 12.52 10.52 -1.12
CA GLY A 400 11.36 10.28 -1.96
C GLY A 400 11.68 9.70 -3.34
N TYR A 401 10.63 9.43 -4.06
CA TYR A 401 10.63 9.05 -5.48
C TYR A 401 9.23 9.32 -6.05
N ASP A 402 9.18 9.57 -7.33
CA ASP A 402 7.94 9.57 -8.10
C ASP A 402 7.85 8.30 -8.96
N LEU A 403 6.74 8.13 -9.63
CA LEU A 403 6.50 6.96 -10.48
C LEU A 403 7.49 6.90 -11.66
N TYR A 404 7.89 8.04 -12.20
CA TYR A 404 8.89 8.09 -13.28
C TYR A 404 10.25 7.59 -12.78
N GLN A 405 10.69 8.07 -11.63
CA GLN A 405 11.93 7.62 -11.00
C GLN A 405 11.91 6.13 -10.68
N LEU A 406 10.76 5.61 -10.22
CA LEU A 406 10.59 4.17 -10.01
C LEU A 406 10.79 3.38 -11.31
N ILE A 407 10.10 3.78 -12.39
CA ILE A 407 10.21 3.10 -13.69
C ILE A 407 11.64 3.21 -14.25
N SER A 408 12.31 4.35 -14.10
CA SER A 408 13.66 4.55 -14.61
C SER A 408 14.71 3.78 -13.82
N SER A 409 14.53 3.60 -12.52
CA SER A 409 15.48 2.94 -11.61
C SER A 409 15.51 1.42 -11.72
N VAL A 410 14.66 0.79 -12.53
CA VAL A 410 14.59 -0.69 -12.67
C VAL A 410 15.95 -1.32 -13.03
N GLY A 411 16.82 -0.62 -13.73
CA GLY A 411 18.20 -1.06 -14.04
C GLY A 411 19.22 -0.83 -12.92
N GLU A 412 18.88 -0.09 -11.88
CA GLU A 412 19.83 0.34 -10.84
C GLU A 412 20.03 -0.68 -9.73
N TYR A 413 19.13 -1.68 -9.60
CA TYR A 413 19.19 -2.70 -8.55
C TYR A 413 18.89 -4.10 -9.08
N ASP A 414 19.18 -5.11 -8.28
CA ASP A 414 19.05 -6.52 -8.64
C ASP A 414 17.95 -7.22 -7.84
N VAL A 415 17.78 -6.86 -6.56
CA VAL A 415 16.83 -7.48 -5.62
C VAL A 415 16.04 -6.40 -4.89
N GLY A 416 14.71 -6.57 -4.83
CA GLY A 416 13.84 -5.70 -4.03
C GLY A 416 13.76 -6.14 -2.57
N ILE A 417 13.72 -5.20 -1.61
CA ILE A 417 13.49 -5.48 -0.19
C ILE A 417 12.17 -4.88 0.26
N LEU A 418 11.33 -5.72 0.88
CA LEU A 418 10.07 -5.33 1.51
C LEU A 418 10.05 -5.81 2.97
N SER A 419 10.50 -4.96 3.88
CA SER A 419 10.72 -5.29 5.30
C SER A 419 9.58 -4.83 6.22
N HIS A 420 8.34 -4.79 5.72
CA HIS A 420 7.16 -4.34 6.46
C HIS A 420 6.91 -5.18 7.74
N ILE A 421 6.27 -4.53 8.74
CA ILE A 421 5.97 -5.14 10.04
C ILE A 421 4.46 -5.28 10.29
N TRP A 422 3.63 -5.05 9.30
CA TRP A 422 2.18 -5.16 9.33
C TRP A 422 1.68 -6.17 8.29
N LEU A 423 0.42 -6.55 8.39
CA LEU A 423 -0.22 -7.43 7.41
C LEU A 423 -0.46 -6.66 6.11
N GLU A 424 0.55 -6.58 5.25
CA GLU A 424 0.38 -5.95 3.94
C GLU A 424 -0.75 -6.62 3.16
N ASN A 425 -1.44 -5.85 2.35
CA ASN A 425 -2.51 -6.37 1.52
C ASN A 425 -1.96 -6.92 0.19
N SER A 426 -1.73 -6.05 -0.77
CA SER A 426 -1.08 -6.34 -2.05
C SER A 426 -0.19 -5.14 -2.38
N PRO A 427 1.03 -5.08 -1.80
CA PRO A 427 1.87 -3.89 -1.91
C PRO A 427 2.27 -3.65 -3.36
N LEU A 428 1.99 -2.45 -3.89
CA LEU A 428 2.33 -2.10 -5.26
C LEU A 428 3.82 -2.29 -5.54
N VAL A 429 4.68 -1.95 -4.58
CA VAL A 429 6.14 -2.12 -4.69
C VAL A 429 6.52 -3.59 -4.92
N LEU A 430 5.82 -4.55 -4.33
CA LEU A 430 6.04 -5.97 -4.62
C LEU A 430 5.73 -6.28 -6.09
N LEU A 431 4.54 -5.85 -6.55
CA LEU A 431 4.11 -6.09 -7.93
C LEU A 431 5.02 -5.36 -8.93
N GLU A 432 5.45 -4.14 -8.61
CA GLU A 432 6.42 -3.37 -9.39
C GLU A 432 7.74 -4.13 -9.55
N ASN A 433 8.27 -4.71 -8.47
CA ASN A 433 9.47 -5.55 -8.53
C ASN A 433 9.26 -6.81 -9.40
N LEU A 434 8.16 -7.52 -9.21
CA LEU A 434 7.86 -8.73 -9.99
C LEU A 434 7.64 -8.40 -11.48
N HIS A 435 6.97 -7.30 -11.81
CA HIS A 435 6.85 -6.81 -13.18
C HIS A 435 8.19 -6.34 -13.77
N ALA A 436 9.11 -5.90 -12.90
CA ALA A 436 10.49 -5.58 -13.28
C ALA A 436 11.39 -6.82 -13.41
N GLY A 437 10.84 -8.01 -13.25
CA GLY A 437 11.61 -9.25 -13.27
C GLY A 437 12.65 -9.33 -12.15
N LYS A 438 12.37 -8.72 -10.99
CA LYS A 438 13.27 -8.70 -9.83
C LYS A 438 12.86 -9.74 -8.81
N MET A 439 13.84 -10.49 -8.33
CA MET A 439 13.69 -11.26 -7.10
C MET A 439 13.42 -10.33 -5.92
N VAL A 440 12.68 -10.79 -4.92
CA VAL A 440 12.38 -10.00 -3.73
C VAL A 440 12.79 -10.72 -2.45
N VAL A 441 13.23 -9.96 -1.44
CA VAL A 441 13.33 -10.40 -0.04
C VAL A 441 12.22 -9.70 0.72
N CYS A 442 11.26 -10.46 1.24
CA CYS A 442 9.99 -9.91 1.70
C CYS A 442 9.59 -10.46 3.08
N SER A 443 9.00 -9.63 3.93
CA SER A 443 8.35 -10.09 5.16
C SER A 443 7.23 -11.07 4.85
N ARG A 444 7.12 -12.17 5.63
CA ARG A 444 6.05 -13.18 5.55
C ARG A 444 4.77 -12.69 6.26
N LEU A 445 4.35 -11.46 6.01
CA LEU A 445 3.18 -10.87 6.65
C LEU A 445 2.14 -10.40 5.62
N GLY A 446 0.92 -10.92 5.74
CA GLY A 446 -0.18 -10.53 4.89
C GLY A 446 -0.13 -11.12 3.48
N GLY A 447 -0.67 -10.40 2.51
CA GLY A 447 -0.83 -10.83 1.13
C GLY A 447 0.45 -11.09 0.32
N PRO A 448 1.63 -10.59 0.66
CA PRO A 448 2.86 -10.97 -0.05
C PRO A 448 3.09 -12.47 -0.19
N VAL A 449 2.59 -13.30 0.74
CA VAL A 449 2.68 -14.78 0.67
C VAL A 449 1.92 -15.37 -0.52
N ASP A 450 0.97 -14.65 -1.10
CA ASP A 450 0.23 -15.07 -2.29
C ASP A 450 1.03 -14.90 -3.60
N TRP A 451 2.14 -14.16 -3.53
CA TRP A 451 2.94 -13.76 -4.69
C TRP A 451 4.38 -14.27 -4.63
N VAL A 452 4.96 -14.35 -3.42
CA VAL A 452 6.36 -14.70 -3.21
C VAL A 452 6.47 -16.20 -2.94
N ARG A 453 7.20 -16.87 -3.81
CA ARG A 453 7.53 -18.30 -3.69
C ARG A 453 8.94 -18.43 -3.13
N ASP A 454 9.04 -18.93 -1.90
CA ASP A 454 10.34 -19.14 -1.22
C ASP A 454 10.96 -20.47 -1.67
N PRO A 455 12.29 -20.56 -1.91
CA PRO A 455 12.94 -21.78 -2.33
C PRO A 455 12.84 -22.95 -1.32
N LYS A 456 12.55 -22.68 -0.05
CA LYS A 456 12.30 -23.74 0.94
C LYS A 456 11.02 -24.53 0.63
N GLU A 457 10.02 -23.85 0.05
CA GLU A 457 8.71 -24.40 -0.32
C GLU A 457 8.64 -24.70 -1.83
N HIS A 458 9.38 -23.93 -2.64
CA HIS A 458 9.37 -23.95 -4.11
C HIS A 458 10.80 -24.01 -4.69
N PRO A 459 11.56 -25.10 -4.54
CA PRO A 459 12.98 -25.13 -4.87
C PRO A 459 13.30 -24.89 -6.36
N SER A 460 12.37 -25.18 -7.26
CA SER A 460 12.57 -25.04 -8.72
C SER A 460 11.96 -23.78 -9.33
N ASP A 461 10.95 -23.18 -8.67
CA ASP A 461 10.18 -22.08 -9.24
C ASP A 461 10.02 -20.87 -8.30
N TYR A 462 10.96 -20.67 -7.40
CA TYR A 462 11.00 -19.52 -6.50
C TYR A 462 11.24 -18.21 -7.24
N ASN A 463 10.69 -17.13 -6.68
CA ASN A 463 10.85 -15.76 -7.16
C ASN A 463 11.24 -14.78 -6.05
N GLY A 464 11.43 -15.25 -4.82
CA GLY A 464 11.80 -14.45 -3.67
C GLY A 464 12.21 -15.27 -2.46
N LEU A 465 12.60 -14.56 -1.40
CA LEU A 465 12.84 -15.11 -0.07
C LEU A 465 11.85 -14.48 0.92
N LEU A 466 11.32 -15.30 1.82
CA LEU A 466 10.43 -14.86 2.88
C LEU A 466 11.12 -14.97 4.23
N PHE A 467 11.04 -13.90 5.02
CA PHE A 467 11.55 -13.86 6.39
C PHE A 467 10.47 -13.43 7.38
N THR A 468 10.64 -13.74 8.65
CA THR A 468 9.69 -13.37 9.71
C THR A 468 9.61 -11.85 9.86
N GLY A 469 8.42 -11.29 9.77
CA GLY A 469 8.22 -9.84 9.80
C GLY A 469 8.78 -9.20 11.07
N GLY A 470 9.64 -8.20 10.91
CA GLY A 470 10.32 -7.54 12.02
C GLY A 470 11.60 -8.24 12.50
N SER A 471 12.00 -9.40 11.92
CA SER A 471 13.28 -10.01 12.24
C SER A 471 14.39 -9.43 11.37
N GLU A 472 15.23 -8.60 11.96
CA GLU A 472 16.45 -8.10 11.32
C GLU A 472 17.49 -9.19 11.11
N GLU A 473 17.51 -10.21 11.97
CA GLU A 473 18.42 -11.36 11.90
C GLU A 473 18.09 -12.22 10.66
N GLU A 474 16.80 -12.61 10.48
CA GLU A 474 16.41 -13.40 9.31
C GLU A 474 16.55 -12.59 8.00
N LEU A 475 16.33 -11.27 8.02
CA LEU A 475 16.60 -10.43 6.87
C LEU A 475 18.08 -10.41 6.51
N ALA A 476 18.98 -10.28 7.50
CA ALA A 476 20.43 -10.36 7.29
C ALA A 476 20.85 -11.75 6.78
N GLU A 477 20.25 -12.84 7.29
CA GLU A 477 20.47 -14.20 6.78
C GLU A 477 20.06 -14.31 5.30
N CYS A 478 18.88 -13.83 4.92
CA CYS A 478 18.42 -13.84 3.52
C CYS A 478 19.41 -13.11 2.59
N ILE A 479 19.88 -11.92 2.99
CA ILE A 479 20.89 -11.16 2.25
C ILE A 479 22.19 -11.97 2.13
N THR A 480 22.66 -12.55 3.24
CA THR A 480 23.88 -13.36 3.28
C THR A 480 23.81 -14.56 2.33
N ARG A 481 22.70 -15.28 2.32
CA ARG A 481 22.47 -16.44 1.43
C ARG A 481 22.56 -16.05 -0.05
N LEU A 482 22.01 -14.91 -0.43
CA LEU A 482 22.10 -14.40 -1.80
C LEU A 482 23.54 -14.03 -2.17
N VAL A 483 24.24 -13.29 -1.30
CA VAL A 483 25.64 -12.87 -1.53
C VAL A 483 26.60 -14.05 -1.60
N LYS A 484 26.38 -15.09 -0.80
CA LYS A 484 27.17 -16.33 -0.84
C LYS A 484 26.82 -17.25 -2.02
N GLY A 485 25.68 -17.00 -2.69
CA GLY A 485 25.19 -17.82 -3.80
C GLY A 485 24.57 -19.15 -3.36
N GLU A 486 24.15 -19.24 -2.09
CA GLU A 486 23.37 -20.38 -1.58
C GLU A 486 21.97 -20.41 -2.21
N VAL A 487 21.48 -19.26 -2.66
CA VAL A 487 20.28 -19.10 -3.48
C VAL A 487 20.66 -18.27 -4.72
N ALA A 488 20.44 -18.82 -5.89
CA ALA A 488 20.68 -18.14 -7.15
C ALA A 488 19.61 -17.06 -7.38
N ILE A 489 19.99 -15.95 -7.99
CA ILE A 489 19.06 -14.89 -8.38
C ILE A 489 18.55 -15.20 -9.79
N PRO A 490 17.25 -15.50 -9.97
CA PRO A 490 16.68 -15.81 -11.28
C PRO A 490 16.81 -14.65 -12.26
N SER A 491 16.89 -14.96 -13.55
CA SER A 491 16.79 -13.96 -14.61
C SER A 491 15.40 -13.29 -14.62
N PRO A 492 15.26 -12.08 -15.18
CA PRO A 492 13.95 -11.45 -15.33
C PRO A 492 12.93 -12.32 -16.06
N ARG A 493 13.36 -13.10 -17.06
CA ARG A 493 12.50 -14.06 -17.78
C ARG A 493 11.95 -15.12 -16.83
N GLU A 494 12.81 -15.72 -16.01
CA GLU A 494 12.40 -16.75 -15.05
C GLU A 494 11.43 -16.20 -14.00
N ILE A 495 11.68 -14.98 -13.46
CA ILE A 495 10.73 -14.32 -12.56
C ILE A 495 9.36 -14.15 -13.22
N HIS A 496 9.33 -13.69 -14.49
CA HIS A 496 8.06 -13.53 -15.22
C HIS A 496 7.37 -14.87 -15.50
N GLN A 497 8.10 -15.95 -15.72
CA GLN A 497 7.54 -17.30 -15.92
C GLN A 497 6.99 -17.88 -14.61
N ARG A 498 7.62 -17.58 -13.49
CA ARG A 498 7.28 -18.08 -12.15
C ARG A 498 6.21 -17.25 -11.44
N THR A 499 5.76 -16.13 -12.03
CA THR A 499 4.83 -15.19 -11.40
C THR A 499 3.61 -14.95 -12.29
N VAL A 500 2.42 -15.08 -11.71
CA VAL A 500 1.17 -14.73 -12.42
C VAL A 500 0.97 -13.22 -12.35
N LEU A 501 1.50 -12.51 -13.35
CA LEU A 501 1.37 -11.06 -13.47
C LEU A 501 0.06 -10.69 -14.16
N ARG A 502 -0.57 -9.61 -13.70
CA ARG A 502 -1.82 -9.08 -14.25
C ARG A 502 -1.56 -7.81 -15.05
N SER A 503 -1.93 -7.78 -16.33
CA SER A 503 -1.89 -6.56 -17.12
C SER A 503 -3.02 -5.59 -16.72
N TYR A 504 -2.82 -4.29 -16.95
CA TYR A 504 -3.87 -3.30 -16.70
C TYR A 504 -5.13 -3.53 -17.56
N PRO A 505 -5.04 -3.79 -18.86
CA PRO A 505 -6.23 -4.12 -19.68
C PRO A 505 -7.00 -5.35 -19.19
N ASP A 506 -6.30 -6.39 -18.69
CA ASP A 506 -6.96 -7.57 -18.14
C ASP A 506 -7.68 -7.26 -16.83
N HIS A 507 -7.06 -6.45 -15.98
CA HIS A 507 -7.68 -5.97 -14.74
C HIS A 507 -8.96 -5.19 -15.03
N VAL A 508 -8.90 -4.25 -15.98
CA VAL A 508 -10.08 -3.44 -16.38
C VAL A 508 -11.21 -4.32 -16.91
N ARG A 509 -10.91 -5.27 -17.80
CA ARG A 509 -11.92 -6.21 -18.34
C ARG A 509 -12.57 -7.06 -17.24
N GLU A 510 -11.78 -7.52 -16.28
CA GLU A 510 -12.31 -8.29 -15.15
C GLU A 510 -13.24 -7.44 -14.28
N VAL A 511 -12.85 -6.21 -13.94
CA VAL A 511 -13.67 -5.28 -13.15
C VAL A 511 -14.95 -4.93 -13.90
N GLU A 512 -14.89 -4.68 -15.21
CA GLU A 512 -16.05 -4.41 -16.05
C GLU A 512 -17.01 -5.60 -16.11
N SER A 513 -16.48 -6.82 -16.27
CA SER A 513 -17.27 -8.06 -16.20
C SER A 513 -17.97 -8.22 -14.85
N ILE A 514 -17.29 -7.88 -13.75
CA ILE A 514 -17.89 -7.88 -12.41
C ILE A 514 -19.06 -6.89 -12.32
N TYR A 515 -18.95 -5.69 -12.89
CA TYR A 515 -20.08 -4.74 -12.90
C TYR A 515 -21.29 -5.30 -13.63
N HIS A 516 -21.10 -5.88 -14.81
CA HIS A 516 -22.19 -6.51 -15.56
C HIS A 516 -22.82 -7.66 -14.79
N GLU A 517 -22.01 -8.49 -14.15
CA GLU A 517 -22.48 -9.62 -13.34
C GLU A 517 -23.35 -9.15 -12.16
N VAL A 518 -22.88 -8.18 -11.35
CA VAL A 518 -23.65 -7.74 -10.17
C VAL A 518 -24.91 -6.97 -10.57
N ILE A 519 -24.89 -6.22 -11.68
CA ILE A 519 -26.08 -5.55 -12.22
C ILE A 519 -27.12 -6.59 -12.67
N ALA A 520 -26.72 -7.59 -13.45
CA ALA A 520 -27.59 -8.64 -13.93
C ALA A 520 -28.22 -9.43 -12.77
N ARG A 521 -27.41 -9.84 -11.78
CA ARG A 521 -27.91 -10.51 -10.57
C ARG A 521 -28.92 -9.65 -9.80
N LYS A 522 -28.67 -8.36 -9.66
CA LYS A 522 -29.58 -7.44 -8.94
C LYS A 522 -30.92 -7.27 -9.65
N ARG A 523 -30.95 -7.37 -11.00
CA ARG A 523 -32.13 -7.26 -11.82
C ARG A 523 -32.85 -8.61 -12.07
N GLY A 524 -32.26 -9.74 -11.64
CA GLY A 524 -32.73 -11.06 -11.96
C GLY A 524 -32.57 -11.43 -13.46
N GLU A 525 -31.63 -10.78 -14.13
CA GLU A 525 -31.31 -11.01 -15.54
C GLU A 525 -30.26 -12.13 -15.69
N PRO A 526 -30.18 -12.82 -16.83
CA PRO A 526 -29.11 -13.77 -17.10
C PRO A 526 -27.75 -13.10 -16.99
N ILE A 527 -26.81 -13.74 -16.29
CA ILE A 527 -25.45 -13.23 -16.18
C ILE A 527 -24.79 -13.31 -17.55
N PRO A 528 -24.28 -12.21 -18.12
CA PRO A 528 -23.56 -12.25 -19.39
C PRO A 528 -22.41 -13.26 -19.30
N ALA A 529 -22.25 -14.10 -20.31
CA ALA A 529 -21.10 -14.99 -20.38
C ALA A 529 -19.83 -14.10 -20.30
N PRO A 530 -18.86 -14.43 -19.43
CA PRO A 530 -17.62 -13.69 -19.42
C PRO A 530 -17.04 -13.76 -20.83
N GLU A 531 -16.82 -12.60 -21.45
CA GLU A 531 -16.07 -12.54 -22.69
C GLU A 531 -14.76 -13.26 -22.41
N ALA A 532 -14.51 -14.37 -23.10
CA ALA A 532 -13.45 -15.30 -22.74
C ALA A 532 -12.16 -14.49 -22.56
N ALA A 533 -11.71 -14.34 -21.34
CA ALA A 533 -10.45 -13.70 -21.04
C ALA A 533 -9.37 -14.55 -21.70
N ARG A 534 -9.05 -14.21 -22.96
CA ARG A 534 -7.94 -14.81 -23.69
C ARG A 534 -6.69 -14.41 -22.93
N ILE A 535 -6.25 -15.28 -22.03
CA ILE A 535 -4.91 -15.19 -21.47
C ILE A 535 -3.97 -15.42 -22.65
N HIS A 536 -3.53 -14.35 -23.28
CA HIS A 536 -2.45 -14.42 -24.26
C HIS A 536 -1.15 -14.69 -23.50
N VAL A 537 -0.95 -15.93 -23.10
CA VAL A 537 0.39 -16.46 -22.92
C VAL A 537 0.95 -16.61 -24.34
N ARG A 538 1.54 -15.55 -24.88
CA ARG A 538 2.41 -15.69 -26.05
C ARG A 538 3.62 -16.45 -25.62
N SER A 539 3.62 -17.77 -25.82
CA SER A 539 4.85 -18.52 -25.94
C SER A 539 5.57 -17.99 -27.20
N ASP A 540 6.83 -17.59 -27.06
CA ASP A 540 7.70 -17.20 -28.18
C ASP A 540 8.06 -18.39 -29.13
N ALA A 541 7.33 -19.48 -29.05
CA ALA A 541 7.38 -20.60 -29.99
C ALA A 541 6.04 -20.66 -30.71
N GLY A 542 5.84 -19.81 -31.70
CA GLY A 542 4.91 -19.85 -32.84
C GLY A 542 3.67 -20.74 -32.87
N ARG A 543 3.09 -21.15 -31.72
CA ARG A 543 1.80 -21.84 -31.62
C ARG A 543 1.04 -21.36 -30.40
N ALA A 544 -0.12 -20.76 -30.62
CA ALA A 544 -1.09 -20.43 -29.57
C ALA A 544 -1.60 -21.73 -28.93
N VAL A 545 -1.35 -21.92 -27.63
CA VAL A 545 -2.01 -22.96 -26.84
C VAL A 545 -3.18 -22.29 -26.11
N GLU A 546 -4.38 -22.59 -26.52
CA GLU A 546 -5.59 -22.23 -25.79
C GLU A 546 -5.69 -23.09 -24.52
N ALA A 547 -5.38 -22.52 -23.38
CA ALA A 547 -5.70 -23.12 -22.10
C ALA A 547 -7.10 -22.64 -21.66
N ARG A 548 -8.08 -23.52 -21.76
CA ARG A 548 -9.40 -23.34 -21.12
C ARG A 548 -9.20 -23.56 -19.61
N VAL A 549 -9.38 -22.50 -18.85
CA VAL A 549 -9.50 -22.62 -17.38
C VAL A 549 -10.94 -23.00 -17.09
N SER A 550 -11.17 -24.26 -16.74
CA SER A 550 -12.42 -24.75 -16.16
C SER A 550 -12.58 -24.21 -14.73
N ARG A 551 -13.81 -23.85 -14.41
CA ARG A 551 -14.47 -23.21 -13.25
C ARG A 551 -13.83 -23.36 -11.88
#